data_732da1683de4726ef71063364e4c41b0
#
_entry.id   732da1683de4726ef71063364e4c41b0
#
_cell.length_a   1.000
_cell.length_b   1.000
_cell.length_c   1.000
_cell.angle_alpha   90.00
_cell.angle_beta   90.00
_cell.angle_gamma   90.00
#
_symmetry.space_group_name_H-M   'P 1'
#
loop_
_entity.id
_entity.type
_entity.pdbx_description
1 polymer ?
#
loop_
_entity_poly.entity_id
_entity_poly.type
_entity_poly.pdbx_seq_one_letter_code
_entity_poly.pdbx_strand_id
1 'polypeptide(L)'
;MRIALLDFICYPKKRSTLSRKAEPPTAGLGRRRVWQALCILAFTCLLKDYSVADTTNHYRQWAFIQLNNIDEFNCLDELNYKESRWNPKAKNGSHYGIPQGRSKYLSKVDGYKQIEWQLNYIKSRYSNSPCIALAHHKSKGWY
;
A
#
# COMPACT_ATOMS: atom_id res chain seq x y z
N MET A 1 -3.09 -4.63 40.19
CA MET A 1 -4.23 -4.03 39.48
C MET A 1 -4.51 -4.90 38.26
N ARG A 2 -5.63 -5.63 38.29
CA ARG A 2 -5.99 -6.65 37.29
C ARG A 2 -6.69 -5.98 36.13
N ILE A 3 -6.24 -6.24 34.90
CA ILE A 3 -6.95 -5.84 33.67
C ILE A 3 -7.53 -7.11 33.05
N ALA A 4 -8.86 -7.12 32.95
CA ALA A 4 -9.66 -8.23 32.48
C ALA A 4 -9.60 -8.35 30.96
N LEU A 5 -9.34 -9.57 30.48
CA LEU A 5 -9.63 -10.00 29.10
C LEU A 5 -11.14 -10.09 28.92
N LEU A 6 -11.66 -9.49 27.88
CA LEU A 6 -13.00 -9.71 27.37
C LEU A 6 -12.93 -10.54 26.09
N ASP A 7 -13.17 -11.84 26.26
CA ASP A 7 -13.45 -12.79 25.19
C ASP A 7 -14.82 -12.50 24.57
N PHE A 8 -14.87 -12.08 23.32
CA PHE A 8 -16.09 -12.11 22.52
C PHE A 8 -16.13 -13.40 21.70
N ILE A 9 -16.66 -14.45 22.31
CA ILE A 9 -17.01 -15.68 21.62
C ILE A 9 -18.38 -15.49 20.97
N CYS A 10 -18.39 -15.41 19.65
CA CYS A 10 -19.61 -15.40 18.86
C CYS A 10 -20.13 -16.85 18.72
N TYR A 11 -21.15 -17.22 19.48
CA TYR A 11 -21.80 -18.51 19.44
C TYR A 11 -22.95 -18.50 18.42
N PRO A 12 -22.99 -19.39 17.43
CA PRO A 12 -24.14 -19.48 16.55
C PRO A 12 -25.26 -20.28 17.25
N LYS A 13 -26.38 -19.63 17.45
CA LYS A 13 -27.62 -20.21 18.01
C LYS A 13 -28.21 -21.24 17.04
N LYS A 14 -28.18 -22.51 17.43
CA LYS A 14 -28.93 -23.59 16.79
C LYS A 14 -30.42 -23.28 16.87
N ARG A 15 -31.07 -23.20 15.71
CA ARG A 15 -32.54 -23.30 15.60
C ARG A 15 -32.87 -24.61 14.87
N SER A 16 -33.46 -25.52 15.61
CA SER A 16 -34.02 -26.78 15.13
C SER A 16 -35.38 -26.53 14.49
N THR A 17 -35.75 -27.46 13.62
CA THR A 17 -37.06 -27.91 13.12
C THR A 17 -37.61 -27.22 11.87
N LEU A 18 -37.88 -27.87 10.84
CA LEU A 18 -38.95 -28.72 10.40
C LEU A 18 -38.77 -29.12 8.94
N SER A 19 -38.89 -30.43 8.74
CA SER A 19 -38.98 -31.11 7.45
C SER A 19 -40.12 -30.54 6.62
N ARG A 20 -39.78 -30.07 5.38
CA ARG A 20 -40.71 -30.11 4.24
C ARG A 20 -39.91 -30.56 3.01
N LYS A 21 -40.23 -31.81 2.62
CA LYS A 21 -39.89 -32.30 1.27
C LYS A 21 -40.46 -31.33 0.22
N ALA A 22 -39.58 -30.62 -0.48
CA ALA A 22 -39.95 -29.94 -1.69
C ALA A 22 -39.02 -30.46 -2.79
N GLU A 23 -39.59 -30.99 -3.86
CA GLU A 23 -38.90 -31.47 -5.05
C GLU A 23 -38.09 -30.32 -5.69
N PRO A 24 -36.91 -30.63 -6.30
CA PRO A 24 -36.10 -29.59 -6.91
C PRO A 24 -36.76 -29.15 -8.23
N PRO A 25 -36.93 -27.86 -8.48
CA PRO A 25 -37.24 -27.37 -9.80
C PRO A 25 -36.04 -27.61 -10.72
N THR A 26 -36.28 -28.23 -11.85
CA THR A 26 -35.35 -28.33 -12.97
C THR A 26 -35.04 -26.93 -13.49
N ALA A 27 -34.08 -26.26 -12.89
CA ALA A 27 -33.62 -24.93 -13.29
C ALA A 27 -32.42 -25.04 -14.22
N GLY A 28 -32.63 -24.56 -15.45
CA GLY A 28 -31.74 -24.61 -16.58
C GLY A 28 -30.28 -24.29 -16.33
N LEU A 29 -29.42 -25.07 -17.00
CA LEU A 29 -27.96 -25.02 -16.99
C LEU A 29 -27.33 -23.66 -17.36
N GLY A 30 -28.10 -22.68 -17.84
CA GLY A 30 -27.62 -21.40 -18.31
C GLY A 30 -27.29 -20.39 -17.20
N ARG A 31 -28.06 -20.39 -16.11
CA ARG A 31 -27.93 -19.37 -15.06
C ARG A 31 -26.67 -19.55 -14.17
N ARG A 32 -26.27 -20.78 -13.92
CA ARG A 32 -25.10 -21.06 -13.07
C ARG A 32 -23.78 -20.60 -13.69
N ARG A 33 -23.63 -20.67 -15.01
CA ARG A 33 -22.41 -20.25 -15.72
C ARG A 33 -22.23 -18.73 -15.71
N VAL A 34 -23.31 -17.96 -15.77
CA VAL A 34 -23.26 -16.49 -15.72
C VAL A 34 -22.84 -15.99 -14.33
N TRP A 35 -23.37 -16.59 -13.27
CA TRP A 35 -23.00 -16.22 -11.89
C TRP A 35 -21.54 -16.57 -11.57
N GLN A 36 -21.04 -17.71 -12.04
CA GLN A 36 -19.64 -18.10 -11.88
C GLN A 36 -18.70 -17.15 -12.61
N ALA A 37 -19.04 -16.73 -13.84
CA ALA A 37 -18.24 -15.76 -14.59
C ALA A 37 -18.21 -14.38 -13.92
N LEU A 38 -19.33 -13.91 -13.38
CA LEU A 38 -19.40 -12.63 -12.63
C LEU A 38 -18.61 -12.67 -11.32
N CYS A 39 -18.63 -13.78 -10.58
CA CYS A 39 -17.83 -13.94 -9.38
C CYS A 39 -16.33 -13.97 -9.68
N ILE A 40 -15.90 -14.61 -10.77
CA ILE A 40 -14.49 -14.64 -11.17
C ILE A 40 -14.01 -13.24 -11.57
N LEU A 41 -14.80 -12.48 -12.32
CA LEU A 41 -14.47 -11.11 -12.71
C LEU A 41 -14.40 -10.15 -11.49
N ALA A 42 -15.30 -10.28 -10.53
CA ALA A 42 -15.28 -9.50 -9.29
C ALA A 42 -14.05 -9.85 -8.43
N PHE A 43 -13.68 -11.13 -8.34
CA PHE A 43 -12.52 -11.59 -7.57
C PHE A 43 -11.20 -11.14 -8.18
N THR A 44 -11.07 -11.09 -9.51
CA THR A 44 -9.86 -10.61 -10.18
C THR A 44 -9.65 -9.09 -10.03
N CYS A 45 -10.71 -8.30 -9.89
CA CYS A 45 -10.60 -6.87 -9.57
C CYS A 45 -10.04 -6.65 -8.15
N LEU A 46 -10.50 -7.42 -7.16
CA LEU A 46 -10.03 -7.29 -5.78
C LEU A 46 -8.55 -7.66 -5.59
N LEU A 47 -8.01 -8.57 -6.42
CA LEU A 47 -6.61 -8.99 -6.33
C LEU A 47 -5.61 -7.94 -6.85
N LYS A 48 -6.02 -7.03 -7.74
CA LYS A 48 -5.12 -6.00 -8.28
C LYS A 48 -4.76 -4.93 -7.25
N ASP A 49 -5.72 -4.54 -6.41
CA ASP A 49 -5.49 -3.50 -5.39
C ASP A 49 -4.63 -4.01 -4.22
N TYR A 50 -4.73 -5.31 -3.90
CA TYR A 50 -3.95 -5.92 -2.83
C TYR A 50 -2.44 -5.95 -3.12
N SER A 51 -2.01 -6.20 -4.36
CA SER A 51 -0.60 -6.32 -4.70
C SER A 51 0.16 -4.98 -4.69
N VAL A 52 -0.52 -3.87 -4.98
CA VAL A 52 0.11 -2.52 -4.99
C VAL A 52 0.32 -2.00 -3.57
N ALA A 53 -0.64 -2.20 -2.67
CA ALA A 53 -0.53 -1.79 -1.27
C ALA A 53 0.59 -2.55 -0.54
N ASP A 54 0.79 -3.82 -0.85
CA ASP A 54 1.84 -4.66 -0.26
C ASP A 54 3.24 -4.16 -0.64
N THR A 55 3.50 -3.91 -1.91
CA THR A 55 4.81 -3.43 -2.39
C THR A 55 5.18 -2.06 -1.81
N THR A 56 4.21 -1.17 -1.64
CA THR A 56 4.42 0.16 -1.04
C THR A 56 4.83 0.05 0.43
N ASN A 57 4.21 -0.87 1.17
CA ASN A 57 4.57 -1.13 2.56
C ASN A 57 5.99 -1.66 2.71
N HIS A 58 6.46 -2.52 1.82
CA HIS A 58 7.84 -3.01 1.83
C HIS A 58 8.86 -1.88 1.63
N TYR A 59 8.62 -0.94 0.73
CA TYR A 59 9.50 0.21 0.53
C TYR A 59 9.56 1.11 1.76
N ARG A 60 8.43 1.34 2.42
CA ARG A 60 8.35 2.13 3.66
C ARG A 60 9.10 1.46 4.80
N GLN A 61 8.90 0.16 5.01
CA GLN A 61 9.62 -0.62 6.01
C GLN A 61 11.13 -0.59 5.77
N TRP A 62 11.56 -0.77 4.53
CA TRP A 62 12.98 -0.71 4.19
C TRP A 62 13.58 0.66 4.48
N ALA A 63 12.91 1.74 4.10
CA ALA A 63 13.33 3.11 4.38
C ALA A 63 13.45 3.38 5.89
N PHE A 64 12.50 2.89 6.69
CA PHE A 64 12.56 2.98 8.15
C PHE A 64 13.80 2.28 8.72
N ILE A 65 14.11 1.07 8.24
CA ILE A 65 15.30 0.33 8.66
C ILE A 65 16.59 1.11 8.33
N GLN A 66 16.66 1.75 7.15
CA GLN A 66 17.85 2.52 6.76
C GLN A 66 18.06 3.77 7.62
N LEU A 67 16.97 4.44 8.01
CA LEU A 67 17.05 5.65 8.84
C LEU A 67 17.24 5.34 10.33
N ASN A 68 16.68 4.24 10.81
CA ASN A 68 16.67 3.82 12.22
C ASN A 68 16.27 4.95 13.20
N ASN A 69 15.40 5.84 12.74
CA ASN A 69 14.90 7.00 13.49
C ASN A 69 13.47 7.27 13.05
N ILE A 70 12.51 7.20 13.99
CA ILE A 70 11.08 7.32 13.68
C ILE A 70 10.70 8.74 13.22
N ASP A 71 11.29 9.77 13.79
CA ASP A 71 10.96 11.16 13.44
C ASP A 71 11.43 11.48 12.02
N GLU A 72 12.66 11.11 11.67
CA GLU A 72 13.21 11.27 10.33
C GLU A 72 12.46 10.41 9.31
N PHE A 73 12.03 9.21 9.70
CA PHE A 73 11.19 8.38 8.85
C PHE A 73 9.81 9.02 8.60
N ASN A 74 9.15 9.56 9.61
CA ASN A 74 7.85 10.23 9.45
C ASN A 74 7.95 11.42 8.49
N CYS A 75 9.05 12.17 8.56
CA CYS A 75 9.33 13.25 7.61
C CYS A 75 9.54 12.71 6.18
N LEU A 76 10.29 11.63 6.01
CA LEU A 76 10.49 10.99 4.70
C LEU A 76 9.19 10.42 4.15
N ASP A 77 8.36 9.83 5.01
CA ASP A 77 7.07 9.26 4.64
C ASP A 77 6.12 10.33 4.12
N GLU A 78 6.01 11.47 4.82
CA GLU A 78 5.22 12.62 4.36
C GLU A 78 5.76 13.17 3.03
N LEU A 79 7.07 13.30 2.89
CA LEU A 79 7.72 13.79 1.67
C LEU A 79 7.39 12.89 0.48
N ASN A 80 7.62 11.58 0.60
CA ASN A 80 7.36 10.61 -0.47
C ASN A 80 5.87 10.45 -0.79
N TYR A 81 5.01 10.63 0.21
CA TYR A 81 3.58 10.64 -0.03
C TYR A 81 3.16 11.84 -0.93
N LYS A 82 3.72 13.01 -0.69
CA LYS A 82 3.48 14.21 -1.52
C LYS A 82 4.04 14.08 -2.92
N GLU A 83 5.22 13.48 -3.07
CA GLU A 83 5.92 13.36 -4.35
C GLU A 83 5.30 12.32 -5.29
N SER A 84 5.03 11.12 -4.79
CA SER A 84 4.62 9.99 -5.63
C SER A 84 3.62 9.03 -5.00
N ARG A 85 3.25 9.23 -3.72
CA ARG A 85 2.57 8.24 -2.89
C ARG A 85 3.31 6.90 -2.85
N TRP A 86 4.65 6.97 -2.78
CA TRP A 86 5.54 5.81 -2.79
C TRP A 86 5.48 4.97 -4.06
N ASN A 87 5.03 5.52 -5.17
CA ASN A 87 4.94 4.80 -6.43
C ASN A 87 6.29 4.82 -7.17
N PRO A 88 7.00 3.68 -7.31
CA PRO A 88 8.29 3.62 -8.00
C PRO A 88 8.18 3.87 -9.51
N LYS A 89 6.97 3.77 -10.07
CA LYS A 89 6.71 4.01 -11.50
C LYS A 89 6.18 5.43 -11.77
N ALA A 90 6.09 6.28 -10.74
CA ALA A 90 5.63 7.65 -10.92
C ALA A 90 6.53 8.42 -11.87
N LYS A 91 5.91 9.22 -12.72
CA LYS A 91 6.62 10.09 -13.66
C LYS A 91 5.85 11.41 -13.82
N ASN A 92 6.57 12.51 -13.64
CA ASN A 92 6.05 13.86 -13.91
C ASN A 92 7.09 14.65 -14.68
N GLY A 93 6.89 14.77 -16.01
CA GLY A 93 7.86 15.39 -16.91
C GLY A 93 9.23 14.69 -16.87
N SER A 94 10.23 15.37 -16.34
CA SER A 94 11.61 14.86 -16.15
C SER A 94 11.89 14.26 -14.77
N HIS A 95 10.87 14.14 -13.91
CA HIS A 95 10.98 13.60 -12.56
C HIS A 95 10.47 12.16 -12.52
N TYR A 96 11.15 11.29 -11.74
CA TYR A 96 10.91 9.85 -11.78
C TYR A 96 10.92 9.22 -10.37
N GLY A 97 10.09 8.21 -10.23
CA GLY A 97 10.11 7.29 -9.13
C GLY A 97 9.55 7.83 -7.82
N ILE A 98 9.85 7.12 -6.72
CA ILE A 98 9.40 7.47 -5.38
C ILE A 98 9.79 8.90 -4.99
N PRO A 99 11.06 9.34 -5.16
CA PRO A 99 11.50 10.68 -4.75
C PRO A 99 11.17 11.78 -5.77
N GLN A 100 10.58 11.47 -6.91
CA GLN A 100 10.41 12.41 -8.02
C GLN A 100 11.69 13.19 -8.35
N GLY A 101 12.81 12.48 -8.28
CA GLY A 101 14.11 13.07 -8.61
C GLY A 101 14.31 13.32 -10.11
N ARG A 102 15.01 14.41 -10.46
CA ARG A 102 15.32 14.75 -11.84
C ARG A 102 16.52 13.96 -12.35
N SER A 103 16.38 12.63 -12.40
CA SER A 103 17.41 11.70 -12.87
C SER A 103 16.81 10.54 -13.66
N LYS A 104 17.29 10.34 -14.89
CA LYS A 104 16.91 9.18 -15.72
C LYS A 104 17.30 7.83 -15.09
N TYR A 105 18.26 7.81 -14.17
CA TYR A 105 18.62 6.61 -13.42
C TYR A 105 17.42 6.05 -12.68
N LEU A 106 16.62 6.91 -12.03
CA LEU A 106 15.44 6.51 -11.24
C LEU A 106 14.37 5.79 -12.07
N SER A 107 14.28 6.05 -13.36
CA SER A 107 13.33 5.35 -14.24
C SER A 107 13.75 3.93 -14.61
N LYS A 108 14.99 3.52 -14.30
CA LYS A 108 15.59 2.25 -14.71
C LYS A 108 15.80 1.28 -13.54
N VAL A 109 15.62 1.74 -12.31
CA VAL A 109 15.87 0.96 -11.09
C VAL A 109 14.60 0.72 -10.30
N ASP A 110 14.64 -0.28 -9.41
CA ASP A 110 13.54 -0.60 -8.50
C ASP A 110 13.37 0.44 -7.38
N GLY A 111 12.28 0.33 -6.61
CA GLY A 111 11.96 1.28 -5.56
C GLY A 111 13.00 1.32 -4.44
N TYR A 112 13.68 0.23 -4.11
CA TYR A 112 14.73 0.20 -3.09
C TYR A 112 15.93 1.06 -3.49
N LYS A 113 16.38 0.94 -4.76
CA LYS A 113 17.44 1.76 -5.32
C LYS A 113 17.05 3.23 -5.48
N GLN A 114 15.78 3.52 -5.72
CA GLN A 114 15.26 4.88 -5.73
C GLN A 114 15.34 5.53 -4.35
N ILE A 115 14.98 4.80 -3.28
CA ILE A 115 15.09 5.28 -1.91
C ILE A 115 16.55 5.46 -1.51
N GLU A 116 17.43 4.52 -1.85
CA GLU A 116 18.89 4.64 -1.61
C GLU A 116 19.44 5.92 -2.26
N TRP A 117 19.08 6.17 -3.50
CA TRP A 117 19.42 7.40 -4.20
C TRP A 117 18.91 8.65 -3.47
N GLN A 118 17.65 8.61 -3.01
CA GLN A 118 17.03 9.70 -2.27
C GLN A 118 17.75 9.98 -0.95
N LEU A 119 18.05 8.96 -0.17
CA LEU A 119 18.77 9.10 1.11
C LEU A 119 20.17 9.69 0.89
N ASN A 120 20.88 9.27 -0.15
CA ASN A 120 22.17 9.85 -0.53
C ASN A 120 22.03 11.32 -0.95
N TYR A 121 20.98 11.67 -1.67
CA TYR A 121 20.67 13.05 -2.03
C TYR A 121 20.40 13.91 -0.79
N ILE A 122 19.53 13.43 0.12
CA ILE A 122 19.21 14.10 1.38
C ILE A 122 20.47 14.27 2.24
N LYS A 123 21.32 13.24 2.31
CA LYS A 123 22.59 13.30 3.03
C LYS A 123 23.48 14.42 2.50
N SER A 124 23.58 14.60 1.20
CA SER A 124 24.45 15.60 0.58
C SER A 124 23.90 17.04 0.64
N ARG A 125 22.58 17.22 0.66
CA ARG A 125 21.92 18.52 0.52
C ARG A 125 21.26 19.03 1.80
N TYR A 126 20.87 18.14 2.71
CA TYR A 126 20.04 18.43 3.87
C TYR A 126 20.62 17.85 5.17
N SER A 127 21.94 17.80 5.28
CA SER A 127 22.65 17.34 6.48
C SER A 127 22.19 15.97 6.98
N ASN A 128 21.85 15.05 6.06
CA ASN A 128 21.30 13.72 6.35
C ASN A 128 19.95 13.71 7.09
N SER A 129 19.17 14.80 6.99
CA SER A 129 17.88 14.92 7.65
C SER A 129 16.73 15.03 6.66
N PRO A 130 15.89 13.98 6.52
CA PRO A 130 14.60 14.04 5.86
C PRO A 130 13.69 15.16 6.36
N CYS A 131 13.74 15.49 7.65
CA CYS A 131 12.92 16.57 8.23
C CYS A 131 13.33 17.94 7.69
N ILE A 132 14.64 18.19 7.50
CA ILE A 132 15.13 19.43 6.87
C ILE A 132 14.68 19.46 5.38
N ALA A 133 14.77 18.34 4.68
CA ALA A 133 14.30 18.25 3.30
C ALA A 133 12.80 18.52 3.19
N LEU A 134 11.98 17.96 4.07
CA LEU A 134 10.54 18.21 4.13
C LEU A 134 10.22 19.67 4.44
N ALA A 135 10.93 20.30 5.39
CA ALA A 135 10.74 21.71 5.70
C ALA A 135 11.06 22.60 4.49
N HIS A 136 12.12 22.27 3.75
CA HIS A 136 12.46 22.94 2.51
C HIS A 136 11.36 22.75 1.45
N HIS A 137 10.89 21.51 1.27
CA HIS A 137 9.79 21.21 0.35
C HIS A 137 8.51 22.00 0.70
N LYS A 138 8.14 22.08 1.98
CA LYS A 138 6.97 22.86 2.43
C LYS A 138 7.11 24.36 2.13
N SER A 139 8.33 24.89 2.16
CA SER A 139 8.58 26.32 1.94
C SER A 139 8.77 26.70 0.46
N LYS A 140 9.33 25.80 -0.35
CA LYS A 140 9.74 26.08 -1.74
C LYS A 140 8.96 25.27 -2.78
N GLY A 141 8.24 24.23 -2.39
CA GLY A 141 7.52 23.33 -3.27
C GLY A 141 8.42 22.27 -3.95
N TRP A 142 9.69 22.17 -3.56
CA TRP A 142 10.67 21.16 -4.05
C TRP A 142 11.75 20.91 -2.98
N TYR A 143 12.52 19.85 -3.16
CA TYR A 143 13.67 19.52 -2.30
C TYR A 143 14.83 18.94 -3.11
#